data_2cbc2185e2778ae73a12f26af12c09d7
#
_entry.id   2cbc2185e2778ae73a12f26af12c09d7
#
_cell.length_a   1.000
_cell.length_b   1.000
_cell.length_c   1.000
_cell.angle_alpha   90.00
_cell.angle_beta   90.00
_cell.angle_gamma   90.00
#
_symmetry.space_group_name_H-M   'P 1'
#
loop_
_entity.id
_entity.type
_entity.pdbx_description
1 polymer ?
#
loop_
_entity_poly.entity_id
_entity_poly.type
_entity_poly.pdbx_seq_one_letter_code
_entity_poly.pdbx_strand_id
1 'polypeptide(L)'
;KIAFSFPDETGKVVTLEDAQFKDKAVIILITGSWCPNCMDETSYMKEIEEKYKGKPVAIVALSFERQTDAVSFAKNINRIKQHFGVHYPFLNAGLPKTASEALPMLNKVMGFPTTIILNKQHDVVEISTGFNGPATGDLFVLYQQSFEKMLDELIQQ
;
A
#
# COMPACT_ATOMS: atom_id res chain seq x y z
N LYS A 1 7.02 12.53 -10.29
CA LYS A 1 7.26 11.10 -10.29
C LYS A 1 7.34 10.59 -8.86
N ILE A 2 6.74 9.42 -8.59
CA ILE A 2 6.73 8.85 -7.24
C ILE A 2 8.12 8.30 -6.90
N ALA A 3 8.54 8.55 -5.67
CA ALA A 3 9.77 7.97 -5.12
C ALA A 3 9.57 7.78 -3.61
N PHE A 4 10.15 6.72 -3.07
CA PHE A 4 10.20 6.49 -1.63
C PHE A 4 11.47 5.71 -1.27
N SER A 5 11.89 5.86 -0.02
CA SER A 5 13.04 5.15 0.54
C SER A 5 12.86 5.07 2.05
N PHE A 6 12.42 3.91 2.53
CA PHE A 6 12.14 3.71 3.96
C PHE A 6 12.53 2.30 4.39
N PRO A 7 12.88 2.09 5.67
CA PRO A 7 13.20 0.75 6.16
C PRO A 7 11.93 -0.09 6.37
N ASP A 8 12.06 -1.39 6.15
CA ASP A 8 11.02 -2.37 6.52
C ASP A 8 11.19 -2.79 7.99
N GLU A 9 10.43 -3.81 8.43
CA GLU A 9 10.47 -4.31 9.80
C GLU A 9 11.80 -4.96 10.17
N THR A 10 12.65 -5.31 9.21
CA THR A 10 13.98 -5.86 9.46
C THR A 10 15.08 -4.80 9.48
N GLY A 11 14.72 -3.54 9.15
CA GLY A 11 15.65 -2.45 9.01
C GLY A 11 16.24 -2.31 7.61
N LYS A 12 15.87 -3.19 6.67
CA LYS A 12 16.31 -3.10 5.29
C LYS A 12 15.58 -1.95 4.59
N VAL A 13 16.34 -1.06 3.95
CA VAL A 13 15.76 0.03 3.17
C VAL A 13 15.20 -0.50 1.86
N VAL A 14 13.96 -0.15 1.57
CA VAL A 14 13.23 -0.53 0.36
C VAL A 14 12.91 0.74 -0.42
N THR A 15 13.16 0.69 -1.73
CA THR A 15 12.88 1.80 -2.64
C THR A 15 12.08 1.29 -3.85
N LEU A 16 11.46 2.19 -4.59
CA LEU A 16 10.73 1.82 -5.80
C LEU A 16 11.66 1.23 -6.88
N GLU A 17 12.98 1.51 -6.79
CA GLU A 17 13.98 0.98 -7.72
C GLU A 17 14.35 -0.49 -7.46
N ASP A 18 13.87 -1.07 -6.36
CA ASP A 18 14.17 -2.46 -6.01
C ASP A 18 13.65 -3.42 -7.09
N ALA A 19 14.39 -4.53 -7.28
CA ALA A 19 14.05 -5.55 -8.28
C ALA A 19 12.64 -6.13 -8.09
N GLN A 20 12.13 -6.15 -6.86
CA GLN A 20 10.79 -6.68 -6.57
C GLN A 20 9.67 -5.88 -7.25
N PHE A 21 9.92 -4.62 -7.64
CA PHE A 21 8.94 -3.75 -8.29
C PHE A 21 9.17 -3.58 -9.78
N LYS A 22 10.31 -4.06 -10.28
CA LYS A 22 10.72 -3.85 -11.67
C LYS A 22 9.74 -4.51 -12.64
N ASP A 23 9.30 -3.73 -13.65
CA ASP A 23 8.40 -4.18 -14.71
C ASP A 23 7.04 -4.70 -14.19
N LYS A 24 6.63 -4.22 -13.02
CA LYS A 24 5.36 -4.57 -12.41
C LYS A 24 4.49 -3.34 -12.20
N ALA A 25 3.18 -3.50 -12.31
CA ALA A 25 2.24 -2.53 -11.78
C ALA A 25 2.39 -2.55 -10.25
N VAL A 26 2.38 -1.38 -9.62
CA VAL A 26 2.62 -1.28 -8.16
C VAL A 26 1.44 -0.61 -7.49
N ILE A 27 0.94 -1.26 -6.44
CA ILE A 27 -0.07 -0.69 -5.54
C ILE A 27 0.67 -0.15 -4.33
N ILE A 28 0.64 1.16 -4.14
CA ILE A 28 1.24 1.81 -2.98
C ILE A 28 0.12 2.17 -2.02
N LEU A 29 0.18 1.62 -0.81
CA LEU A 29 -0.80 1.88 0.24
C LEU A 29 -0.21 2.87 1.23
N ILE A 30 -0.82 4.04 1.35
CA ILE A 30 -0.50 5.00 2.41
C ILE A 30 -1.45 4.66 3.55
N THR A 31 -0.91 4.06 4.62
CA THR A 31 -1.70 3.35 5.61
C THR A 31 -1.21 3.60 7.03
N GLY A 32 -1.96 3.12 8.01
CA GLY A 32 -1.57 3.15 9.42
C GLY A 32 -2.37 2.12 10.20
N SER A 33 -1.73 1.43 11.13
CA SER A 33 -2.37 0.37 11.92
C SER A 33 -3.44 0.90 12.89
N TRP A 34 -3.38 2.20 13.19
CA TRP A 34 -4.35 2.91 14.05
C TRP A 34 -5.66 3.24 13.30
N CYS A 35 -5.70 3.03 12.01
CA CYS A 35 -6.81 3.42 11.13
C CYS A 35 -7.65 2.18 10.77
N PRO A 36 -8.89 2.05 11.30
CA PRO A 36 -9.71 0.86 11.01
C PRO A 36 -9.97 0.64 9.52
N ASN A 37 -10.24 1.70 8.77
CA ASN A 37 -10.49 1.60 7.33
C ASN A 37 -9.23 1.18 6.56
N CYS A 38 -8.05 1.54 7.05
CA CYS A 38 -6.78 1.06 6.49
C CYS A 38 -6.64 -0.44 6.72
N MET A 39 -7.06 -0.93 7.86
CA MET A 39 -6.99 -2.37 8.17
C MET A 39 -8.00 -3.17 7.35
N ASP A 40 -9.17 -2.60 7.07
CA ASP A 40 -10.13 -3.20 6.13
C ASP A 40 -9.51 -3.31 4.73
N GLU A 41 -8.80 -2.28 4.28
CA GLU A 41 -8.09 -2.33 2.99
C GLU A 41 -6.99 -3.39 3.01
N THR A 42 -6.25 -3.52 4.09
CA THR A 42 -5.22 -4.56 4.25
C THR A 42 -5.83 -5.96 4.12
N SER A 43 -7.01 -6.16 4.70
CA SER A 43 -7.73 -7.42 4.56
C SER A 43 -8.08 -7.73 3.10
N TYR A 44 -8.50 -6.73 2.33
CA TYR A 44 -8.76 -6.89 0.90
C TYR A 44 -7.46 -7.13 0.12
N MET A 45 -6.36 -6.49 0.51
CA MET A 45 -5.07 -6.65 -0.16
C MET A 45 -4.53 -8.08 -0.03
N LYS A 46 -4.93 -8.82 1.01
CA LYS A 46 -4.62 -10.25 1.09
C LYS A 46 -5.21 -11.00 -0.10
N GLU A 47 -6.47 -10.72 -0.44
CA GLU A 47 -7.14 -11.34 -1.59
C GLU A 47 -6.44 -10.95 -2.90
N ILE A 48 -6.03 -9.69 -3.02
CA ILE A 48 -5.30 -9.21 -4.20
C ILE A 48 -3.94 -9.89 -4.31
N GLU A 49 -3.21 -9.98 -3.21
CA GLU A 49 -1.90 -10.63 -3.18
C GLU A 49 -1.98 -12.08 -3.65
N GLU A 50 -3.00 -12.81 -3.19
CA GLU A 50 -3.24 -14.21 -3.60
C GLU A 50 -3.67 -14.32 -5.06
N LYS A 51 -4.62 -13.49 -5.48
CA LYS A 51 -5.18 -13.53 -6.84
C LYS A 51 -4.14 -13.20 -7.90
N TYR A 52 -3.24 -12.27 -7.62
CA TYR A 52 -2.23 -11.80 -8.59
C TYR A 52 -0.86 -12.43 -8.35
N LYS A 53 -0.77 -13.46 -7.53
CA LYS A 53 0.48 -14.19 -7.31
C LYS A 53 1.00 -14.75 -8.62
N GLY A 54 2.29 -14.50 -8.90
CA GLY A 54 2.92 -14.91 -10.17
C GLY A 54 2.63 -14.00 -11.34
N LYS A 55 1.83 -12.95 -11.15
CA LYS A 55 1.54 -11.93 -12.16
C LYS A 55 2.37 -10.66 -11.88
N PRO A 56 2.57 -9.77 -12.88
CA PRO A 56 3.41 -8.58 -12.68
C PRO A 56 2.67 -7.47 -11.91
N VAL A 57 2.30 -7.76 -10.69
CA VAL A 57 1.69 -6.83 -9.72
C VAL A 57 2.45 -6.95 -8.41
N ALA A 58 2.83 -5.82 -7.84
CA ALA A 58 3.45 -5.75 -6.53
C ALA A 58 2.68 -4.79 -5.63
N ILE A 59 2.72 -5.05 -4.33
CA ILE A 59 2.09 -4.21 -3.32
C ILE A 59 3.17 -3.75 -2.35
N VAL A 60 3.10 -2.49 -1.93
CA VAL A 60 3.95 -1.96 -0.87
C VAL A 60 3.12 -1.03 0.01
N ALA A 61 3.24 -1.18 1.33
CA ALA A 61 2.59 -0.31 2.30
C ALA A 61 3.61 0.69 2.85
N LEU A 62 3.30 1.97 2.74
CA LEU A 62 4.02 3.04 3.43
C LEU A 62 3.25 3.31 4.71
N SER A 63 3.78 2.79 5.82
CA SER A 63 3.07 2.75 7.10
C SER A 63 3.46 3.95 7.94
N PHE A 64 2.47 4.79 8.25
CA PHE A 64 2.64 5.97 9.12
C PHE A 64 2.08 5.61 10.48
N GLU A 65 2.97 5.51 11.47
CA GLU A 65 2.62 4.97 12.79
C GLU A 65 2.92 5.98 13.89
N ARG A 66 2.28 5.78 15.05
CA ARG A 66 2.50 6.66 16.22
C ARG A 66 3.82 6.36 16.92
N GLN A 67 4.32 5.12 16.78
CA GLN A 67 5.62 4.69 17.30
C GLN A 67 6.49 4.27 16.12
N THR A 68 7.54 5.03 15.86
CA THR A 68 8.39 4.89 14.69
C THR A 68 9.76 4.27 14.98
N ASP A 69 10.07 3.99 16.24
CA ASP A 69 11.31 3.29 16.58
C ASP A 69 11.31 1.87 16.00
N ALA A 70 12.49 1.39 15.64
CA ALA A 70 12.66 0.12 14.94
C ALA A 70 12.00 -1.08 15.66
N VAL A 71 12.13 -1.15 16.97
CA VAL A 71 11.60 -2.26 17.77
C VAL A 71 10.07 -2.25 17.78
N SER A 72 9.46 -1.11 18.08
CA SER A 72 8.00 -0.97 18.10
C SER A 72 7.39 -1.19 16.72
N PHE A 73 8.03 -0.66 15.69
CA PHE A 73 7.59 -0.83 14.31
C PHE A 73 7.60 -2.31 13.90
N ALA A 74 8.72 -3.00 14.16
CA ALA A 74 8.85 -4.44 13.83
C ALA A 74 7.78 -5.26 14.52
N LYS A 75 7.55 -5.03 15.82
CA LYS A 75 6.52 -5.73 16.59
C LYS A 75 5.13 -5.51 16.02
N ASN A 76 4.82 -4.26 15.69
CA ASN A 76 3.52 -3.88 15.13
C ASN A 76 3.28 -4.52 13.75
N ILE A 77 4.27 -4.43 12.86
CA ILE A 77 4.13 -4.96 11.50
C ILE A 77 4.06 -6.49 11.49
N ASN A 78 4.87 -7.15 12.31
CA ASN A 78 4.81 -8.62 12.41
C ASN A 78 3.43 -9.09 12.88
N ARG A 79 2.80 -8.36 13.81
CA ARG A 79 1.44 -8.64 14.27
C ARG A 79 0.42 -8.46 13.14
N ILE A 80 0.54 -7.38 12.35
CA ILE A 80 -0.34 -7.13 11.20
C ILE A 80 -0.20 -8.24 10.16
N LYS A 81 1.02 -8.58 9.78
CA LYS A 81 1.27 -9.64 8.79
C LYS A 81 0.71 -10.97 9.23
N GLN A 82 0.88 -11.32 10.49
CA GLN A 82 0.35 -12.56 11.05
C GLN A 82 -1.17 -12.56 11.08
N HIS A 83 -1.77 -11.45 11.51
CA HIS A 83 -3.23 -11.35 11.63
C HIS A 83 -3.93 -11.39 10.27
N PHE A 84 -3.44 -10.64 9.29
CA PHE A 84 -4.06 -10.53 7.98
C PHE A 84 -3.56 -11.54 6.96
N GLY A 85 -2.43 -12.20 7.22
CA GLY A 85 -1.85 -13.16 6.29
C GLY A 85 -1.23 -12.54 5.05
N VAL A 86 -0.81 -11.28 5.12
CA VAL A 86 -0.17 -10.57 4.00
C VAL A 86 1.35 -10.68 4.08
N HIS A 87 2.02 -10.64 2.91
CA HIS A 87 3.46 -10.84 2.80
C HIS A 87 4.20 -9.70 2.12
N TYR A 88 3.47 -8.73 1.54
CA TYR A 88 4.10 -7.58 0.88
C TYR A 88 4.80 -6.67 1.91
N PRO A 89 5.80 -5.85 1.46
CA PRO A 89 6.56 -5.01 2.38
C PRO A 89 5.71 -3.93 3.05
N PHE A 90 5.95 -3.72 4.34
CA PHE A 90 5.45 -2.57 5.11
C PHE A 90 6.66 -1.74 5.51
N LEU A 91 6.67 -0.46 5.13
CA LEU A 91 7.80 0.43 5.34
C LEU A 91 7.50 1.47 6.42
N ASN A 92 8.50 1.74 7.26
CA ASN A 92 8.39 2.74 8.32
C ASN A 92 8.55 4.13 7.70
N ALA A 93 7.43 4.76 7.37
CA ALA A 93 7.41 6.03 6.65
C ALA A 93 7.34 7.26 7.58
N GLY A 94 7.18 7.05 8.88
CA GLY A 94 7.18 8.14 9.87
C GLY A 94 5.85 8.29 10.59
N LEU A 95 5.63 9.47 11.14
CA LEU A 95 4.41 9.82 11.89
C LEU A 95 3.29 10.21 10.93
N PRO A 96 2.01 9.93 11.28
CA PRO A 96 0.88 10.31 10.42
C PRO A 96 0.85 11.79 10.05
N LYS A 97 1.17 12.67 10.98
CA LYS A 97 1.17 14.12 10.75
C LYS A 97 2.25 14.58 9.76
N THR A 98 3.26 13.77 9.50
CA THR A 98 4.37 14.10 8.59
C THR A 98 4.23 13.46 7.21
N ALA A 99 3.09 12.83 6.91
CA ALA A 99 2.89 12.11 5.66
C ALA A 99 3.14 12.97 4.41
N SER A 100 2.67 14.21 4.41
CA SER A 100 2.88 15.13 3.28
C SER A 100 4.35 15.52 3.13
N GLU A 101 5.10 15.58 4.22
CA GLU A 101 6.53 15.88 4.20
C GLU A 101 7.35 14.67 3.72
N ALA A 102 6.93 13.47 4.11
CA ALA A 102 7.59 12.22 3.71
C ALA A 102 7.41 11.93 2.21
N LEU A 103 6.33 12.45 1.63
CA LEU A 103 5.98 12.23 0.22
C LEU A 103 5.76 13.60 -0.47
N PRO A 104 6.81 14.42 -0.59
CA PRO A 104 6.68 15.79 -1.08
C PRO A 104 6.26 15.88 -2.56
N MET A 105 6.45 14.80 -3.33
CA MET A 105 6.01 14.74 -4.72
C MET A 105 4.49 14.72 -4.85
N LEU A 106 3.77 14.39 -3.77
CA LEU A 106 2.33 14.55 -3.69
C LEU A 106 2.06 15.96 -3.16
N ASN A 107 1.13 16.69 -3.77
CA ASN A 107 0.77 18.03 -3.29
C ASN A 107 0.32 17.98 -1.84
N LYS A 108 -0.43 16.93 -1.49
CA LYS A 108 -0.97 16.75 -0.14
C LYS A 108 -1.46 15.32 0.02
N VAL A 109 -1.16 14.72 1.17
CA VAL A 109 -1.82 13.48 1.58
C VAL A 109 -3.14 13.88 2.23
N MET A 110 -4.25 13.64 1.54
CA MET A 110 -5.59 14.10 1.94
C MET A 110 -6.19 13.32 3.10
N GLY A 111 -5.72 12.09 3.34
CA GLY A 111 -6.26 11.26 4.42
C GLY A 111 -5.76 9.82 4.31
N PHE A 112 -6.24 9.01 5.24
CA PHE A 112 -5.90 7.59 5.33
C PHE A 112 -7.15 6.73 5.15
N PRO A 113 -7.07 5.66 4.38
CA PRO A 113 -5.95 5.31 3.51
C PRO A 113 -5.92 6.16 2.25
N THR A 114 -4.75 6.28 1.64
CA THR A 114 -4.60 6.79 0.28
C THR A 114 -3.90 5.71 -0.53
N THR A 115 -4.40 5.43 -1.72
CA THR A 115 -3.86 4.38 -2.59
C THR A 115 -3.37 5.00 -3.88
N ILE A 116 -2.14 4.65 -4.26
CA ILE A 116 -1.53 5.11 -5.51
C ILE A 116 -1.28 3.89 -6.38
N ILE A 117 -1.75 3.91 -7.61
CA ILE A 117 -1.54 2.83 -8.57
C ILE A 117 -0.56 3.31 -9.63
N LEU A 118 0.49 2.51 -9.83
CA LEU A 118 1.50 2.75 -10.88
C LEU A 118 1.39 1.67 -11.95
N ASN A 119 1.59 2.06 -13.21
CA ASN A 119 1.72 1.09 -14.29
C ASN A 119 3.12 0.44 -14.25
N LYS A 120 3.42 -0.45 -15.20
CA LYS A 120 4.72 -1.15 -15.25
C LYS A 120 5.92 -0.22 -15.45
N GLN A 121 5.71 0.97 -16.01
CA GLN A 121 6.74 1.99 -16.17
C GLN A 121 6.84 2.88 -14.93
N HIS A 122 6.05 2.57 -13.89
CA HIS A 122 5.97 3.31 -12.64
C HIS A 122 5.44 4.75 -12.79
N ASP A 123 4.64 4.98 -13.81
CA ASP A 123 3.86 6.21 -13.92
C ASP A 123 2.58 6.09 -13.11
N VAL A 124 2.15 7.18 -12.50
CA VAL A 124 0.91 7.20 -11.70
C VAL A 124 -0.27 7.13 -12.65
N VAL A 125 -1.14 6.15 -12.45
CA VAL A 125 -2.38 6.01 -13.22
C VAL A 125 -3.61 6.35 -12.39
N GLU A 126 -3.53 6.24 -11.06
CA GLU A 126 -4.64 6.62 -10.18
C GLU A 126 -4.14 6.94 -8.77
N ILE A 127 -4.79 7.93 -8.15
CA ILE A 127 -4.62 8.22 -6.72
C ILE A 127 -6.03 8.34 -6.15
N SER A 128 -6.32 7.56 -5.11
CA SER A 128 -7.62 7.60 -4.44
C SER A 128 -7.46 7.68 -2.93
N THR A 129 -8.35 8.42 -2.26
CA THR A 129 -8.37 8.54 -0.80
C THR A 129 -9.62 7.89 -0.26
N GLY A 130 -9.48 7.16 0.84
CA GLY A 130 -10.55 6.38 1.43
C GLY A 130 -10.62 4.97 0.88
N PHE A 131 -11.50 4.16 1.46
CA PHE A 131 -11.72 2.78 1.05
C PHE A 131 -13.15 2.38 1.38
N ASN A 132 -13.88 1.95 0.36
CA ASN A 132 -15.23 1.42 0.52
C ASN A 132 -15.14 -0.06 0.91
N GLY A 133 -15.02 -0.32 2.20
CA GLY A 133 -14.85 -1.67 2.74
C GLY A 133 -16.15 -2.48 2.80
N PRO A 134 -16.09 -3.70 3.34
CA PRO A 134 -17.22 -4.64 3.33
C PRO A 134 -18.52 -4.08 3.94
N ALA A 135 -18.41 -3.19 4.92
CA ALA A 135 -19.58 -2.57 5.57
C ALA A 135 -20.38 -1.66 4.64
N THR A 136 -19.83 -1.25 3.49
CA THR A 136 -20.52 -0.40 2.52
C THR A 136 -21.38 -1.19 1.52
N GLY A 137 -21.41 -2.52 1.62
CA GLY A 137 -22.25 -3.38 0.77
C GLY A 137 -21.91 -3.26 -0.71
N ASP A 138 -22.87 -2.75 -1.51
CA ASP A 138 -22.71 -2.66 -2.96
C ASP A 138 -21.54 -1.78 -3.38
N LEU A 139 -21.19 -0.75 -2.62
CA LEU A 139 -20.04 0.10 -2.90
C LEU A 139 -18.73 -0.69 -2.83
N PHE A 140 -18.62 -1.63 -1.91
CA PHE A 140 -17.46 -2.51 -1.83
C PHE A 140 -17.35 -3.42 -3.04
N VAL A 141 -18.48 -4.01 -3.47
CA VAL A 141 -18.51 -4.87 -4.67
C VAL A 141 -18.07 -4.09 -5.90
N LEU A 142 -18.61 -2.87 -6.08
CA LEU A 142 -18.23 -2.00 -7.20
C LEU A 142 -16.76 -1.62 -7.16
N TYR A 143 -16.25 -1.34 -5.96
CA TYR A 143 -14.83 -1.04 -5.78
C TYR A 143 -13.96 -2.22 -6.21
N GLN A 144 -14.28 -3.43 -5.75
CA GLN A 144 -13.53 -4.64 -6.10
C GLN A 144 -13.50 -4.86 -7.60
N GLN A 145 -14.66 -4.76 -8.26
CA GLN A 145 -14.77 -4.94 -9.70
C GLN A 145 -13.94 -3.93 -10.48
N SER A 146 -14.03 -2.67 -10.10
CA SER A 146 -13.31 -1.57 -10.73
C SER A 146 -11.80 -1.69 -10.54
N PHE A 147 -11.38 -1.99 -9.32
CA PHE A 147 -9.97 -2.13 -8.96
C PHE A 147 -9.31 -3.29 -9.69
N GLU A 148 -9.95 -4.46 -9.69
CA GLU A 148 -9.42 -5.66 -10.32
C GLU A 148 -9.42 -5.53 -11.84
N LYS A 149 -10.42 -4.87 -12.42
CA LYS A 149 -10.44 -4.57 -13.86
C LYS A 149 -9.25 -3.70 -14.24
N MET A 150 -8.95 -2.67 -13.44
CA MET A 150 -7.80 -1.80 -13.67
C MET A 150 -6.48 -2.58 -13.61
N LEU A 151 -6.31 -3.44 -12.60
CA LEU A 151 -5.11 -4.27 -12.50
C LEU A 151 -4.96 -5.20 -13.70
N ASP A 152 -6.05 -5.83 -14.13
CA ASP A 152 -6.02 -6.73 -15.29
C ASP A 152 -5.59 -6.00 -16.56
N GLU A 153 -6.06 -4.77 -16.75
CA GLU A 153 -5.66 -3.93 -17.87
C GLU A 153 -4.17 -3.54 -17.79
N LEU A 154 -3.69 -3.18 -16.61
CA LEU A 154 -2.28 -2.79 -16.41
C LEU A 154 -1.31 -3.95 -16.66
N ILE A 155 -1.70 -5.17 -16.31
CA ILE A 155 -0.89 -6.36 -16.54
C ILE A 155 -0.65 -6.61 -18.04
N GLN A 156 -1.63 -6.26 -18.87
CA GLN A 156 -1.61 -6.50 -20.32
C GLN A 156 -0.81 -5.47 -21.11
N GLN A 157 -0.40 -4.42 -20.47
CA GLN A 157 0.37 -3.36 -21.13
C GLN A 157 1.84 -3.73 -21.35
#